data_099b2d4dab44ff37d0f8b116c75cedb8
#
_entry.id   099b2d4dab44ff37d0f8b116c75cedb8
#
_cell.length_a   1.000
_cell.length_b   1.000
_cell.length_c   1.000
_cell.angle_alpha   90.00
_cell.angle_beta   90.00
_cell.angle_gamma   90.00
#
_symmetry.space_group_name_H-M   'P 1'
#
loop_
_entity.id
_entity.type
_entity.pdbx_description
1 polymer ?
#
loop_
_entity_poly.entity_id
_entity_poly.type
_entity_poly.pdbx_seq_one_letter_code
_entity_poly.pdbx_strand_id
1 'polypeptide(L)'
;MTTATGGVRVMALAGEIDHHTGGQLSRALDVAGAERPRIVIDMRQVTFMDSTGINILIAAYQAVTEVGGWLRLAGPIDSVLRVLQLVGVDDIVECHPTLREALAA
;
A
#
# COMPACT_ATOMS: atom_id res chain seq x y z
N MET A 1 -5.17 -4.37 -9.95
CA MET A 1 -4.72 -5.71 -10.37
C MET A 1 -3.76 -6.27 -9.32
N THR A 2 -3.88 -7.54 -9.01
CA THR A 2 -3.00 -8.22 -8.05
C THR A 2 -2.21 -9.30 -8.77
N THR A 3 -0.90 -9.30 -8.56
CA THR A 3 0.00 -10.33 -9.11
C THR A 3 0.84 -10.90 -7.98
N ALA A 4 1.52 -12.02 -8.22
CA ALA A 4 2.43 -12.64 -7.26
C ALA A 4 3.82 -12.73 -7.86
N THR A 5 4.84 -12.35 -7.10
CA THR A 5 6.23 -12.39 -7.52
C THR A 5 7.06 -12.90 -6.35
N GLY A 6 7.63 -14.09 -6.48
CA GLY A 6 8.47 -14.68 -5.43
C GLY A 6 7.77 -14.80 -4.07
N GLY A 7 6.48 -15.11 -4.06
CA GLY A 7 5.69 -15.20 -2.83
C GLY A 7 5.19 -13.87 -2.30
N VAL A 8 5.50 -12.76 -2.97
CA VAL A 8 5.01 -11.42 -2.60
C VAL A 8 3.80 -11.09 -3.46
N ARG A 9 2.73 -10.63 -2.81
CA ARG A 9 1.57 -10.13 -3.52
C ARG A 9 1.83 -8.67 -3.92
N VAL A 10 1.81 -8.40 -5.22
CA VAL A 10 1.92 -7.04 -5.75
C VAL A 10 0.53 -6.56 -6.13
N MET A 11 0.10 -5.47 -5.51
CA MET A 11 -1.22 -4.90 -5.74
C MET A 11 -1.06 -3.54 -6.40
N ALA A 12 -1.45 -3.42 -7.67
CA ALA A 12 -1.38 -2.17 -8.40
C ALA A 12 -2.67 -1.38 -8.21
N LEU A 13 -2.54 -0.17 -7.71
CA LEU A 13 -3.64 0.78 -7.58
C LEU A 13 -3.55 1.82 -8.68
N ALA A 14 -4.68 2.41 -9.06
CA ALA A 14 -4.72 3.44 -10.09
C ALA A 14 -5.82 4.45 -9.78
N GLY A 15 -5.61 5.70 -10.24
CA GLY A 15 -6.59 6.75 -10.14
C GLY A 15 -6.65 7.41 -8.77
N GLU A 16 -7.80 7.92 -8.42
CA GLU A 16 -8.02 8.62 -7.16
C GLU A 16 -8.43 7.63 -6.06
N ILE A 17 -7.77 7.72 -4.92
CA ILE A 17 -8.11 6.91 -3.74
C ILE A 17 -8.76 7.83 -2.70
N ASP A 18 -10.07 7.84 -2.67
CA ASP A 18 -10.87 8.70 -1.82
C ASP A 18 -12.01 7.90 -1.15
N HIS A 19 -12.97 8.61 -0.53
CA HIS A 19 -14.06 7.93 0.17
C HIS A 19 -15.00 7.16 -0.76
N HIS A 20 -15.00 7.42 -2.08
CA HIS A 20 -15.78 6.65 -3.04
C HIS A 20 -15.10 5.34 -3.41
N THR A 21 -13.77 5.35 -3.51
CA THR A 21 -12.98 4.19 -3.96
C THR A 21 -12.36 3.42 -2.80
N GLY A 22 -12.30 4.02 -1.61
CA GLY A 22 -11.65 3.43 -0.44
C GLY A 22 -12.21 2.07 -0.02
N GLY A 23 -13.50 1.83 -0.20
CA GLY A 23 -14.10 0.54 0.12
C GLY A 23 -13.55 -0.60 -0.72
N GLN A 24 -13.25 -0.35 -1.99
CA GLN A 24 -12.64 -1.34 -2.86
C GLN A 24 -11.21 -1.64 -2.43
N LEU A 25 -10.45 -0.60 -2.09
CA LEU A 25 -9.09 -0.75 -1.58
C LEU A 25 -9.08 -1.54 -0.27
N SER A 26 -9.96 -1.21 0.65
CA SER A 26 -10.05 -1.91 1.93
C SER A 26 -10.32 -3.40 1.75
N ARG A 27 -11.24 -3.76 0.86
CA ARG A 27 -11.53 -5.16 0.57
C ARG A 27 -10.37 -5.87 -0.11
N ALA A 28 -9.68 -5.17 -1.01
CA ALA A 28 -8.52 -5.74 -1.70
C ALA A 28 -7.35 -6.00 -0.75
N LEU A 29 -7.24 -5.24 0.32
CA LEU A 29 -6.19 -5.38 1.33
C LEU A 29 -6.58 -6.28 2.50
N ASP A 30 -7.76 -6.91 2.45
CA ASP A 30 -8.20 -7.83 3.49
C ASP A 30 -7.26 -9.04 3.55
N VAL A 31 -6.66 -9.25 4.70
CA VAL A 31 -5.70 -10.34 4.93
C VAL A 31 -6.27 -11.41 5.85
N ALA A 32 -7.59 -11.44 6.05
CA ALA A 32 -8.23 -12.44 6.90
C ALA A 32 -7.88 -13.86 6.43
N GLY A 33 -7.37 -14.67 7.34
CA GLY A 33 -6.96 -16.05 7.03
C GLY A 33 -5.60 -16.19 6.37
N ALA A 34 -4.92 -15.09 6.03
CA ALA A 34 -3.57 -15.16 5.47
C ALA A 34 -2.54 -15.33 6.57
N GLU A 35 -1.51 -16.17 6.33
CA GLU A 35 -0.38 -16.31 7.23
C GLU A 35 0.79 -15.51 6.70
N ARG A 36 1.30 -14.56 7.51
CA ARG A 36 2.48 -13.75 7.18
C ARG A 36 2.40 -13.16 5.78
N PRO A 37 1.34 -12.42 5.46
CA PRO A 37 1.17 -11.85 4.12
C PRO A 37 2.31 -10.88 3.82
N ARG A 38 2.84 -10.97 2.59
CA ARG A 38 3.89 -10.08 2.10
C ARG A 38 3.29 -9.30 0.94
N ILE A 39 3.12 -8.01 1.14
CA ILE A 39 2.36 -7.19 0.20
C ILE A 39 3.18 -5.97 -0.21
N VAL A 40 3.26 -5.72 -1.51
CA VAL A 40 3.75 -4.47 -2.08
C VAL A 40 2.59 -3.81 -2.80
N ILE A 41 2.31 -2.56 -2.45
CA ILE A 41 1.31 -1.76 -3.14
C ILE A 41 2.02 -0.88 -4.15
N ASP A 42 1.79 -1.13 -5.43
CA ASP A 42 2.33 -0.34 -6.52
C ASP A 42 1.46 0.89 -6.72
N MET A 43 2.01 2.06 -6.43
CA MET A 43 1.28 3.33 -6.42
C MET A 43 1.61 4.22 -7.62
N ARG A 44 2.31 3.70 -8.62
CA ARG A 44 2.76 4.53 -9.76
C ARG A 44 1.60 5.20 -10.50
N GLN A 45 0.44 4.59 -10.51
CA GLN A 45 -0.74 5.09 -11.22
C GLN A 45 -1.76 5.77 -10.31
N VAL A 46 -1.45 5.93 -9.04
CA VAL A 46 -2.30 6.68 -8.12
C VAL A 46 -2.06 8.17 -8.35
N THR A 47 -3.13 8.90 -8.66
CA THR A 47 -3.06 10.32 -8.98
C THR A 47 -3.46 11.23 -7.83
N PHE A 48 -4.22 10.68 -6.85
CA PHE A 48 -4.71 11.43 -5.71
C PHE A 48 -5.01 10.47 -4.55
N MET A 49 -4.73 10.93 -3.33
CA MET A 49 -5.08 10.17 -2.13
C MET A 49 -5.43 11.16 -1.02
N ASP A 50 -6.60 10.97 -0.40
CA ASP A 50 -7.03 11.76 0.75
C ASP A 50 -6.88 10.98 2.05
N SER A 51 -7.39 11.53 3.14
CA SER A 51 -7.29 10.91 4.46
C SER A 51 -7.95 9.53 4.53
N THR A 52 -8.98 9.28 3.72
CA THR A 52 -9.64 7.96 3.67
C THR A 52 -8.66 6.91 3.16
N GLY A 53 -7.96 7.19 2.06
CA GLY A 53 -6.95 6.29 1.50
C GLY A 53 -5.80 6.06 2.48
N ILE A 54 -5.33 7.13 3.11
CA ILE A 54 -4.25 7.05 4.08
C ILE A 54 -4.63 6.17 5.27
N ASN A 55 -5.84 6.35 5.81
CA ASN A 55 -6.30 5.53 6.92
C ASN A 55 -6.41 4.05 6.56
N ILE A 56 -6.81 3.75 5.32
CA ILE A 56 -6.88 2.38 4.83
C ILE A 56 -5.49 1.76 4.75
N LEU A 57 -4.50 2.51 4.27
CA LEU A 57 -3.11 2.02 4.22
C LEU A 57 -2.58 1.72 5.61
N ILE A 58 -2.84 2.60 6.58
CA ILE A 58 -2.39 2.40 7.96
C ILE A 58 -3.08 1.18 8.58
N ALA A 59 -4.39 1.05 8.38
CA ALA A 59 -5.13 -0.09 8.90
C ALA A 59 -4.65 -1.41 8.29
N ALA A 60 -4.36 -1.41 6.99
CA ALA A 60 -3.82 -2.59 6.30
C ALA A 60 -2.43 -2.94 6.84
N TYR A 61 -1.59 -1.95 7.06
CA TYR A 61 -0.26 -2.15 7.64
C TYR A 61 -0.36 -2.81 9.02
N GLN A 62 -1.26 -2.30 9.87
CA GLN A 62 -1.45 -2.86 11.20
C GLN A 62 -1.96 -4.31 11.13
N ALA A 63 -2.93 -4.58 10.27
CA ALA A 63 -3.48 -5.93 10.12
C ALA A 63 -2.42 -6.92 9.63
N VAL A 64 -1.61 -6.50 8.66
CA VAL A 64 -0.54 -7.34 8.09
C VAL A 64 0.53 -7.63 9.14
N THR A 65 0.96 -6.61 9.89
CA THR A 65 2.01 -6.79 10.89
C THR A 65 1.55 -7.62 12.09
N GLU A 66 0.28 -7.55 12.46
CA GLU A 66 -0.28 -8.36 13.54
C GLU A 66 -0.16 -9.86 13.26
N VAL A 67 -0.21 -10.26 12.00
CA VAL A 67 -0.10 -11.67 11.62
C VAL A 67 1.30 -12.03 11.13
N GLY A 68 2.29 -11.20 11.43
CA GLY A 68 3.70 -11.48 11.14
C GLY A 68 4.11 -11.22 9.70
N GLY A 69 3.29 -10.53 8.94
CA GLY A 69 3.60 -10.14 7.57
C GLY A 69 4.23 -8.76 7.47
N TRP A 70 4.33 -8.25 6.24
CA TRP A 70 4.79 -6.89 6.00
C TRP A 70 4.08 -6.27 4.80
N LEU A 71 4.07 -4.95 4.77
CA LEU A 71 3.47 -4.17 3.70
C LEU A 71 4.43 -3.04 3.33
N ARG A 72 4.65 -2.85 2.02
CA ARG A 72 5.51 -1.80 1.48
C ARG A 72 4.77 -1.06 0.38
N LEU A 73 5.12 0.22 0.22
CA LEU A 73 4.59 1.06 -0.87
C LEU A 73 5.69 1.26 -1.91
N ALA A 74 5.32 1.31 -3.18
CA ALA A 74 6.28 1.44 -4.27
C ALA A 74 5.85 2.50 -5.28
N GLY A 75 6.76 3.37 -5.63
CA GLY A 75 6.66 4.27 -6.77
C GLY A 75 5.60 5.36 -6.71
N PRO A 76 5.24 5.93 -5.53
CA PRO A 76 4.27 7.02 -5.53
C PRO A 76 4.82 8.21 -6.32
N ILE A 77 3.96 8.88 -7.08
CA ILE A 77 4.33 10.12 -7.76
C ILE A 77 4.58 11.21 -6.70
N ASP A 78 5.28 12.28 -7.10
CA ASP A 78 5.75 13.29 -6.16
C ASP A 78 4.65 13.90 -5.32
N SER A 79 3.49 14.20 -5.90
CA SER A 79 2.38 14.80 -5.17
C SER A 79 1.79 13.85 -4.13
N VAL A 80 1.71 12.57 -4.44
CA VAL A 80 1.22 11.54 -3.51
C VAL A 80 2.27 11.28 -2.42
N LEU A 81 3.54 11.18 -2.79
CA LEU A 81 4.62 11.01 -1.83
C LEU A 81 4.65 12.14 -0.81
N ARG A 82 4.44 13.38 -1.26
CA ARG A 82 4.40 14.54 -0.37
C ARG A 82 3.29 14.41 0.67
N VAL A 83 2.11 13.94 0.28
CA VAL A 83 1.01 13.72 1.22
C VAL A 83 1.39 12.65 2.23
N LEU A 84 1.98 11.54 1.78
CA LEU A 84 2.43 10.47 2.67
C LEU A 84 3.46 10.97 3.69
N GLN A 85 4.38 11.82 3.25
CA GLN A 85 5.39 12.42 4.12
C GLN A 85 4.79 13.38 5.13
N LEU A 86 3.87 14.23 4.68
CA LEU A 86 3.23 15.24 5.54
C LEU A 86 2.43 14.62 6.67
N VAL A 87 1.80 13.48 6.44
CA VAL A 87 1.00 12.80 7.46
C VAL A 87 1.79 11.72 8.21
N GLY A 88 3.07 11.54 7.89
CA GLY A 88 3.96 10.62 8.60
C GLY A 88 3.81 9.15 8.24
N VAL A 89 3.14 8.81 7.14
CA VAL A 89 2.98 7.41 6.71
C VAL A 89 4.32 6.78 6.38
N ASP A 90 5.23 7.53 5.77
CA ASP A 90 6.56 7.04 5.41
C ASP A 90 7.44 6.70 6.62
N ASP A 91 7.09 7.19 7.81
CA ASP A 91 7.77 6.81 9.05
C ASP A 91 7.26 5.47 9.60
N ILE A 92 6.09 5.03 9.17
CA ILE A 92 5.43 3.82 9.65
C ILE A 92 5.55 2.70 8.63
N VAL A 93 5.27 3.00 7.35
CA VAL A 93 5.24 2.03 6.26
C VAL A 93 6.41 2.31 5.34
N GLU A 94 7.22 1.30 5.02
CA GLU A 94 8.33 1.46 4.08
C GLU A 94 7.81 1.94 2.73
N CYS A 95 8.42 3.00 2.22
CA CYS A 95 8.07 3.58 0.93
C CYS A 95 9.31 3.57 0.04
N HIS A 96 9.23 2.88 -1.09
CA HIS A 96 10.34 2.73 -2.02
C HIS A 96 10.09 3.47 -3.31
N PRO A 97 11.12 4.04 -3.95
CA PRO A 97 10.94 4.80 -5.20
C PRO A 97 10.47 3.95 -6.37
N THR A 98 10.77 2.66 -6.35
CA THR A 98 10.42 1.75 -7.44
C THR A 98 9.86 0.44 -6.91
N LEU A 99 9.11 -0.25 -7.76
CA LEU A 99 8.62 -1.59 -7.45
C LEU A 99 9.77 -2.56 -7.23
N ARG A 100 10.82 -2.45 -8.05
CA ARG A 100 12.01 -3.32 -7.91
C ARG A 100 12.64 -3.18 -6.53
N GLU A 101 12.82 -1.96 -6.05
CA GLU A 101 13.41 -1.71 -4.74
C GLU A 101 12.52 -2.23 -3.61
N ALA A 102 11.20 -2.06 -3.74
CA ALA A 102 10.26 -2.59 -2.76
C ALA A 102 10.31 -4.11 -2.67
N LEU A 103 10.47 -4.79 -3.81
CA LEU A 103 10.56 -6.25 -3.85
C LEU A 103 11.90 -6.77 -3.33
N ALA A 104 12.97 -6.00 -3.48
CA ALA A 104 14.33 -6.38 -3.09
C ALA A 104 14.65 -6.08 -1.62
N ALA A 105 13.85 -5.25 -0.98
CA ALA A 105 14.14 -4.79 0.38
C ALA A 105 14.02 -5.90 1.44
#